data_3d4f83e00691a39df3ef6470bbc31b20
#
_entry.id   3d4f83e00691a39df3ef6470bbc31b20
#
_cell.length_a   1.000
_cell.length_b   1.000
_cell.length_c   1.000
_cell.angle_alpha   90.00
_cell.angle_beta   90.00
_cell.angle_gamma   90.00
#
_symmetry.space_group_name_H-M   'P 1'
#
loop_
_entity.id
_entity.type
_entity.pdbx_description
1 polymer ?
#
loop_
_entity_poly.entity_id
_entity_poly.type
_entity_poly.pdbx_seq_one_letter_code
_entity_poly.pdbx_strand_id
1 'polypeptide(L)'
;MINSSKELFEENFSQSPIATAFAPGRVNLIGDHTDYNFGLVMPTPLSLGIEVSIIPSNTLLIEGKTELFKESVRPISAPVDGSWLDFVTGAINVFYEEFPNSSKILKNGIKLAISSNLPANSGVSSSAALEISLLRAINKIENQVLDNYKLAKLAQKIEHNFIGTMCGLMDQMVISSGENEKAMFFDTKNGNIENVSLFKNHKFLIIHSGSTRTLSKSLYNLRCQECLDASKKLNIQNLSEANR
;
A
#
# COMPACT_ATOMS: atom_id res chain seq x y z
N MET A 1 -1.60 5.07 -24.47
CA MET A 1 -0.84 5.63 -23.33
C MET A 1 -1.78 5.63 -22.17
N ILE A 2 -1.34 5.24 -20.99
CA ILE A 2 -2.17 5.32 -19.78
C ILE A 2 -2.21 6.79 -19.39
N ASN A 3 -3.40 7.39 -19.26
CA ASN A 3 -3.55 8.76 -18.80
C ASN A 3 -2.99 8.90 -17.39
N SER A 4 -2.39 10.03 -17.06
CA SER A 4 -2.02 10.34 -15.67
C SER A 4 -3.27 10.45 -14.80
N SER A 5 -3.15 10.24 -13.50
CA SER A 5 -4.30 10.41 -12.59
C SER A 5 -4.85 11.83 -12.63
N LYS A 6 -4.00 12.82 -12.93
CA LYS A 6 -4.41 14.21 -13.08
C LYS A 6 -5.26 14.40 -14.33
N GLU A 7 -4.84 13.89 -15.49
CA GLU A 7 -5.64 13.96 -16.74
C GLU A 7 -6.99 13.27 -16.55
N LEU A 8 -6.98 12.05 -16.01
CA LEU A 8 -8.21 11.31 -15.71
C LEU A 8 -9.12 12.08 -14.75
N PHE A 9 -8.55 12.77 -13.76
CA PHE A 9 -9.31 13.59 -12.82
C PHE A 9 -9.96 14.79 -13.51
N GLU A 10 -9.21 15.54 -14.32
CA GLU A 10 -9.69 16.73 -15.02
C GLU A 10 -10.78 16.39 -16.04
N GLU A 11 -10.64 15.28 -16.78
CA GLU A 11 -11.62 14.79 -17.73
C GLU A 11 -12.97 14.42 -17.07
N ASN A 12 -12.92 13.80 -15.88
CA ASN A 12 -14.14 13.30 -15.23
C ASN A 12 -14.82 14.31 -14.30
N PHE A 13 -14.06 15.21 -13.68
CA PHE A 13 -14.62 16.14 -12.70
C PHE A 13 -14.62 17.59 -13.17
N SER A 14 -14.06 17.91 -14.34
CA SER A 14 -13.93 19.28 -14.89
C SER A 14 -13.29 20.26 -13.87
N GLN A 15 -12.38 19.76 -13.05
CA GLN A 15 -11.66 20.47 -11.99
C GLN A 15 -10.23 19.98 -11.92
N SER A 16 -9.27 20.82 -11.50
CA SER A 16 -7.92 20.34 -11.22
C SER A 16 -7.81 19.76 -9.81
N PRO A 17 -7.08 18.65 -9.62
CA PRO A 17 -6.85 18.12 -8.28
C PRO A 17 -5.97 19.07 -7.44
N ILE A 18 -6.16 19.09 -6.12
CA ILE A 18 -5.33 19.85 -5.18
C ILE A 18 -4.05 19.09 -4.84
N ALA A 19 -4.12 17.77 -4.78
CA ALA A 19 -2.97 16.95 -4.48
C ALA A 19 -2.88 15.75 -5.44
N THR A 20 -1.65 15.49 -5.92
CA THR A 20 -1.31 14.30 -6.71
C THR A 20 -0.11 13.63 -6.06
N ALA A 21 -0.15 12.32 -5.88
CA ALA A 21 0.94 11.56 -5.29
C ALA A 21 1.12 10.20 -5.99
N PHE A 22 2.37 9.78 -6.08
CA PHE A 22 2.79 8.52 -6.68
C PHE A 22 3.41 7.61 -5.62
N ALA A 23 3.21 6.31 -5.77
CA ALA A 23 3.93 5.28 -5.06
C ALA A 23 4.29 4.12 -6.01
N PRO A 24 5.55 3.61 -5.95
CA PRO A 24 5.98 2.51 -6.80
C PRO A 24 5.33 1.18 -6.38
N GLY A 25 5.32 0.20 -7.28
CA GLY A 25 5.23 -1.20 -6.88
C GLY A 25 6.56 -1.72 -6.38
N ARG A 26 6.59 -3.01 -6.01
CA ARG A 26 7.83 -3.67 -5.57
C ARG A 26 7.92 -5.11 -6.05
N VAL A 27 9.14 -5.64 -6.09
CA VAL A 27 9.40 -7.08 -6.11
C VAL A 27 10.26 -7.47 -4.91
N ASN A 28 10.06 -8.67 -4.40
CA ASN A 28 10.91 -9.22 -3.34
C ASN A 28 11.98 -10.12 -3.98
N LEU A 29 13.25 -9.87 -3.67
CA LEU A 29 14.36 -10.67 -4.19
C LEU A 29 14.58 -11.91 -3.34
N ILE A 30 14.44 -11.79 -2.01
CA ILE A 30 14.57 -12.90 -1.05
C ILE A 30 13.88 -12.53 0.28
N GLY A 31 13.38 -13.56 0.98
CA GLY A 31 12.72 -13.40 2.29
C GLY A 31 11.20 -13.48 2.20
N ASP A 32 10.66 -14.33 1.30
CA ASP A 32 9.22 -14.57 1.23
C ASP A 32 8.69 -15.19 2.52
N HIS A 33 7.56 -14.69 3.02
CA HIS A 33 6.90 -15.11 4.25
C HIS A 33 7.73 -14.93 5.54
N THR A 34 8.77 -14.11 5.52
CA THR A 34 9.59 -13.85 6.71
C THR A 34 9.22 -12.56 7.42
N ASP A 35 8.62 -11.59 6.75
CA ASP A 35 8.31 -10.25 7.27
C ASP A 35 7.31 -10.25 8.43
N TYR A 36 6.25 -11.04 8.38
CA TYR A 36 5.30 -11.19 9.49
C TYR A 36 5.78 -12.17 10.58
N ASN A 37 6.94 -12.81 10.35
CA ASN A 37 7.68 -13.64 11.32
C ASN A 37 8.88 -12.89 11.92
N PHE A 38 8.98 -11.57 11.73
CA PHE A 38 10.09 -10.72 12.18
C PHE A 38 11.45 -11.17 11.64
N GLY A 39 11.49 -11.65 10.41
CA GLY A 39 12.69 -12.06 9.70
C GLY A 39 13.27 -10.97 8.81
N LEU A 40 14.29 -11.36 8.05
CA LEU A 40 14.98 -10.49 7.11
C LEU A 40 14.32 -10.59 5.73
N VAL A 41 14.23 -9.47 5.02
CA VAL A 41 13.69 -9.36 3.67
C VAL A 41 14.59 -8.47 2.80
N MET A 42 14.52 -8.65 1.48
CA MET A 42 15.32 -7.86 0.54
C MET A 42 14.50 -7.47 -0.70
N PRO A 43 13.48 -6.62 -0.55
CA PRO A 43 12.71 -6.12 -1.69
C PRO A 43 13.43 -4.98 -2.42
N THR A 44 12.95 -4.68 -3.64
CA THR A 44 13.38 -3.51 -4.43
C THR A 44 12.14 -2.82 -5.02
N PRO A 45 12.09 -1.46 -5.04
CA PRO A 45 11.01 -0.75 -5.68
C PRO A 45 11.10 -0.86 -7.20
N LEU A 46 9.97 -0.74 -7.87
CA LEU A 46 9.86 -0.69 -9.32
C LEU A 46 9.78 0.77 -9.80
N SER A 47 10.07 1.01 -11.07
CA SER A 47 9.76 2.29 -11.73
C SER A 47 8.27 2.45 -12.04
N LEU A 48 7.51 1.35 -12.06
CA LEU A 48 6.07 1.30 -12.25
C LEU A 48 5.36 1.49 -10.91
N GLY A 49 4.17 2.10 -10.91
CA GLY A 49 3.45 2.35 -9.67
C GLY A 49 2.01 2.80 -9.87
N ILE A 50 1.47 3.39 -8.83
CA ILE A 50 0.13 3.96 -8.78
C ILE A 50 0.24 5.46 -8.49
N GLU A 51 -0.50 6.25 -9.25
CA GLU A 51 -0.67 7.67 -9.05
C GLU A 51 -2.12 7.97 -8.65
N VAL A 52 -2.29 8.81 -7.64
CA VAL A 52 -3.58 9.24 -7.10
C VAL A 52 -3.66 10.75 -7.13
N SER A 53 -4.75 11.30 -7.70
CA SER A 53 -5.09 12.72 -7.68
C SER A 53 -6.36 12.93 -6.88
N ILE A 54 -6.39 13.89 -5.94
CA ILE A 54 -7.51 14.11 -5.03
C ILE A 54 -7.87 15.59 -4.87
N ILE A 55 -9.14 15.83 -4.54
CA ILE A 55 -9.65 17.11 -4.04
C ILE A 55 -10.70 16.85 -2.94
N PRO A 56 -10.74 17.64 -1.85
CA PRO A 56 -11.86 17.62 -0.90
C PRO A 56 -13.17 18.00 -1.58
N SER A 57 -14.28 17.45 -1.11
CA SER A 57 -15.62 17.86 -1.53
C SER A 57 -16.55 18.02 -0.31
N ASN A 58 -17.74 18.59 -0.52
CA ASN A 58 -18.76 18.74 0.51
C ASN A 58 -20.00 17.87 0.22
N THR A 59 -19.81 16.80 -0.57
CA THR A 59 -20.90 15.91 -0.98
C THR A 59 -21.22 14.82 0.03
N LEU A 60 -20.37 14.62 1.04
CA LEU A 60 -20.35 13.47 1.97
C LEU A 60 -20.16 12.13 1.23
N LEU A 61 -19.58 12.17 0.03
CA LEU A 61 -19.34 11.01 -0.82
C LEU A 61 -17.83 10.80 -1.05
N ILE A 62 -17.46 9.56 -1.31
CA ILE A 62 -16.24 9.16 -1.99
C ILE A 62 -16.63 8.96 -3.47
N GLU A 63 -16.11 9.80 -4.35
CA GLU A 63 -16.37 9.75 -5.80
C GLU A 63 -15.07 9.34 -6.50
N GLY A 64 -14.96 8.07 -6.87
CA GLY A 64 -13.72 7.49 -7.40
C GLY A 64 -13.80 7.18 -8.89
N LYS A 65 -12.75 7.55 -9.64
CA LYS A 65 -12.55 7.28 -11.07
C LYS A 65 -11.23 6.52 -11.28
N THR A 66 -11.26 5.50 -12.10
CA THR A 66 -10.08 4.72 -12.48
C THR A 66 -10.37 3.89 -13.71
N GLU A 67 -9.35 3.66 -14.54
CA GLU A 67 -9.44 2.72 -15.66
C GLU A 67 -9.31 1.24 -15.22
N LEU A 68 -8.89 1.00 -13.97
CA LEU A 68 -8.64 -0.35 -13.44
C LEU A 68 -9.90 -1.08 -12.98
N PHE A 69 -10.87 -0.32 -12.48
CA PHE A 69 -12.10 -0.84 -11.89
C PHE A 69 -13.29 -0.04 -12.39
N LYS A 70 -14.47 -0.62 -12.22
CA LYS A 70 -15.70 0.11 -12.49
C LYS A 70 -15.78 1.36 -11.61
N GLU A 71 -16.26 2.46 -12.19
CA GLU A 71 -16.56 3.69 -11.46
C GLU A 71 -17.36 3.38 -10.19
N SER A 72 -17.00 4.04 -9.10
CA SER A 72 -17.61 3.78 -7.80
C SER A 72 -17.86 5.07 -7.04
N VAL A 73 -19.07 5.18 -6.49
CA VAL A 73 -19.49 6.27 -5.61
C VAL A 73 -20.08 5.65 -4.36
N ARG A 74 -19.69 6.15 -3.19
CA ARG A 74 -20.15 5.64 -1.91
C ARG A 74 -20.23 6.75 -0.86
N PRO A 75 -21.21 6.77 0.07
CA PRO A 75 -21.16 7.65 1.24
C PRO A 75 -19.87 7.46 2.03
N ILE A 76 -19.27 8.56 2.49
CA ILE A 76 -18.00 8.49 3.23
C ILE A 76 -18.13 7.76 4.58
N SER A 77 -19.35 7.73 5.13
CA SER A 77 -19.70 7.01 6.36
C SER A 77 -20.11 5.55 6.15
N ALA A 78 -20.15 5.08 4.89
CA ALA A 78 -20.54 3.70 4.62
C ALA A 78 -19.53 2.70 5.18
N PRO A 79 -19.97 1.54 5.67
CA PRO A 79 -19.08 0.48 6.10
C PRO A 79 -18.29 -0.09 4.91
N VAL A 80 -17.20 -0.81 5.22
CA VAL A 80 -16.44 -1.58 4.22
C VAL A 80 -17.33 -2.65 3.57
N ASP A 81 -17.18 -2.83 2.25
CA ASP A 81 -18.02 -3.71 1.45
C ASP A 81 -17.22 -4.67 0.53
N GLY A 82 -15.89 -4.67 0.66
CA GLY A 82 -14.97 -5.44 -0.17
C GLY A 82 -14.61 -4.78 -1.50
N SER A 83 -15.11 -3.57 -1.77
CA SER A 83 -14.75 -2.80 -2.96
C SER A 83 -13.39 -2.12 -2.81
N TRP A 84 -12.83 -1.65 -3.93
CA TRP A 84 -11.58 -0.89 -3.90
C TRP A 84 -11.69 0.45 -3.14
N LEU A 85 -12.90 0.96 -2.93
CA LEU A 85 -13.11 2.16 -2.10
C LEU A 85 -12.81 1.93 -0.63
N ASP A 86 -12.67 0.68 -0.18
CA ASP A 86 -12.24 0.38 1.19
C ASP A 86 -10.84 0.86 1.49
N PHE A 87 -9.95 0.88 0.49
CA PHE A 87 -8.62 1.50 0.61
C PHE A 87 -8.72 3.00 0.87
N VAL A 88 -9.64 3.70 0.19
CA VAL A 88 -9.86 5.14 0.38
C VAL A 88 -10.45 5.42 1.76
N THR A 89 -11.47 4.66 2.15
CA THR A 89 -12.06 4.73 3.50
C THR A 89 -11.02 4.47 4.57
N GLY A 90 -10.21 3.42 4.40
CA GLY A 90 -9.13 3.06 5.29
C GLY A 90 -8.09 4.17 5.42
N ALA A 91 -7.62 4.73 4.29
CA ALA A 91 -6.63 5.79 4.28
C ALA A 91 -7.10 7.05 5.03
N ILE A 92 -8.36 7.47 4.79
CA ILE A 92 -8.95 8.64 5.48
C ILE A 92 -9.06 8.37 6.98
N ASN A 93 -9.59 7.22 7.39
CA ASN A 93 -9.81 6.92 8.80
C ASN A 93 -8.48 6.74 9.57
N VAL A 94 -7.55 5.95 9.05
CA VAL A 94 -6.25 5.72 9.69
C VAL A 94 -5.44 7.01 9.79
N PHE A 95 -5.49 7.86 8.75
CA PHE A 95 -4.81 9.15 8.80
C PHE A 95 -5.37 10.06 9.89
N TYR A 96 -6.69 10.20 9.99
CA TYR A 96 -7.30 11.09 10.99
C TYR A 96 -7.35 10.51 12.41
N GLU A 97 -7.19 9.21 12.55
CA GLU A 97 -6.92 8.57 13.84
C GLU A 97 -5.53 8.96 14.36
N GLU A 98 -4.52 8.92 13.47
CA GLU A 98 -3.15 9.28 13.80
C GLU A 98 -2.97 10.80 14.02
N PHE A 99 -3.70 11.64 13.27
CA PHE A 99 -3.63 13.09 13.34
C PHE A 99 -4.98 13.71 13.74
N PRO A 100 -5.41 13.54 15.01
CA PRO A 100 -6.75 13.97 15.45
C PRO A 100 -6.97 15.50 15.41
N ASN A 101 -5.89 16.28 15.42
CA ASN A 101 -5.92 17.75 15.37
C ASN A 101 -5.79 18.34 13.95
N SER A 102 -5.74 17.50 12.91
CA SER A 102 -5.74 17.95 11.51
C SER A 102 -7.09 18.55 11.10
N SER A 103 -7.16 19.17 9.93
CA SER A 103 -8.38 19.87 9.45
C SER A 103 -9.57 18.93 9.25
N LYS A 104 -9.29 17.66 8.95
CA LYS A 104 -10.28 16.59 8.66
C LYS A 104 -11.21 16.95 7.48
N ILE A 105 -10.76 17.80 6.59
CA ILE A 105 -11.58 18.31 5.49
C ILE A 105 -12.12 17.20 4.59
N LEU A 106 -11.35 16.10 4.43
CA LEU A 106 -11.77 14.96 3.61
C LEU A 106 -12.92 14.14 4.23
N LYS A 107 -13.26 14.34 5.50
CA LYS A 107 -14.46 13.73 6.11
C LYS A 107 -15.76 14.30 5.58
N ASN A 108 -15.72 15.45 4.90
CA ASN A 108 -16.89 16.04 4.24
C ASN A 108 -17.12 15.49 2.84
N GLY A 109 -16.18 14.71 2.31
CA GLY A 109 -16.22 14.09 1.00
C GLY A 109 -14.91 14.23 0.24
N ILE A 110 -14.71 13.39 -0.75
CA ILE A 110 -13.52 13.35 -1.59
C ILE A 110 -13.87 12.97 -3.02
N LYS A 111 -13.29 13.67 -3.98
CA LYS A 111 -13.18 13.21 -5.37
C LYS A 111 -11.77 12.76 -5.64
N LEU A 112 -11.61 11.63 -6.31
CA LEU A 112 -10.30 11.08 -6.62
C LEU A 112 -10.26 10.38 -7.97
N ALA A 113 -9.08 10.41 -8.60
CA ALA A 113 -8.75 9.60 -9.75
C ALA A 113 -7.48 8.80 -9.49
N ILE A 114 -7.47 7.55 -9.96
CA ILE A 114 -6.35 6.61 -9.80
C ILE A 114 -5.91 6.14 -11.17
N SER A 115 -4.62 6.28 -11.44
CA SER A 115 -3.95 5.72 -12.61
C SER A 115 -2.85 4.74 -12.18
N SER A 116 -2.65 3.66 -12.93
CA SER A 116 -1.64 2.65 -12.63
C SER A 116 -1.03 2.10 -13.90
N ASN A 117 0.30 2.00 -13.91
CA ASN A 117 1.04 1.27 -14.93
C ASN A 117 1.60 -0.07 -14.40
N LEU A 118 1.16 -0.51 -13.22
CA LEU A 118 1.47 -1.83 -12.71
C LEU A 118 0.68 -2.90 -13.47
N PRO A 119 1.30 -4.03 -13.83
CA PRO A 119 0.55 -5.15 -14.41
C PRO A 119 -0.48 -5.68 -13.41
N ALA A 120 -1.71 -5.87 -13.88
CA ALA A 120 -2.80 -6.37 -13.03
C ALA A 120 -2.50 -7.78 -12.49
N ASN A 121 -2.81 -8.03 -11.22
CA ASN A 121 -2.70 -9.34 -10.55
C ASN A 121 -1.30 -9.98 -10.58
N SER A 122 -0.24 -9.20 -10.76
CA SER A 122 1.13 -9.68 -10.93
C SER A 122 1.93 -9.86 -9.63
N GLY A 123 1.34 -9.55 -8.49
CA GLY A 123 2.02 -9.70 -7.20
C GLY A 123 3.07 -8.63 -6.88
N VAL A 124 3.02 -7.50 -7.55
CA VAL A 124 3.95 -6.38 -7.38
C VAL A 124 3.46 -5.34 -6.35
N SER A 125 2.61 -5.75 -5.41
CA SER A 125 2.08 -4.95 -4.29
C SER A 125 1.31 -3.69 -4.70
N SER A 126 0.36 -3.87 -5.62
CA SER A 126 -0.52 -2.77 -6.01
C SER A 126 -1.38 -2.24 -4.86
N SER A 127 -1.78 -3.07 -3.88
CA SER A 127 -2.50 -2.62 -2.69
C SER A 127 -1.67 -1.64 -1.87
N ALA A 128 -0.46 -2.02 -1.47
CA ALA A 128 0.43 -1.15 -0.70
C ALA A 128 0.83 0.12 -1.49
N ALA A 129 1.00 0.03 -2.81
CA ALA A 129 1.24 1.21 -3.65
C ALA A 129 0.04 2.17 -3.64
N LEU A 130 -1.20 1.64 -3.69
CA LEU A 130 -2.40 2.45 -3.58
C LEU A 130 -2.53 3.11 -2.21
N GLU A 131 -2.30 2.37 -1.13
CA GLU A 131 -2.34 2.88 0.24
C GLU A 131 -1.34 4.02 0.47
N ILE A 132 -0.09 3.81 0.08
CA ILE A 132 0.97 4.81 0.22
C ILE A 132 0.69 6.05 -0.65
N SER A 133 0.21 5.88 -1.89
CA SER A 133 -0.13 7.02 -2.74
C SER A 133 -1.32 7.82 -2.19
N LEU A 134 -2.35 7.15 -1.66
CA LEU A 134 -3.48 7.79 -0.97
C LEU A 134 -3.03 8.58 0.25
N LEU A 135 -2.27 7.95 1.16
CA LEU A 135 -1.78 8.60 2.38
C LEU A 135 -0.86 9.80 2.06
N ARG A 136 -0.01 9.70 1.04
CA ARG A 136 0.81 10.82 0.56
C ARG A 136 -0.03 11.96 0.00
N ALA A 137 -1.08 11.65 -0.79
CA ALA A 137 -1.97 12.66 -1.33
C ALA A 137 -2.78 13.35 -0.23
N ILE A 138 -3.30 12.60 0.74
CA ILE A 138 -3.98 13.14 1.94
C ILE A 138 -3.02 14.05 2.71
N ASN A 139 -1.78 13.61 2.95
CA ASN A 139 -0.81 14.40 3.71
C ASN A 139 -0.40 15.69 2.99
N LYS A 140 -0.41 15.74 1.66
CA LYS A 140 -0.21 17.01 0.92
C LYS A 140 -1.29 18.07 1.19
N ILE A 141 -2.50 17.64 1.52
CA ILE A 141 -3.61 18.53 1.90
C ILE A 141 -3.53 18.90 3.38
N GLU A 142 -3.30 17.91 4.25
CA GLU A 142 -3.34 18.08 5.70
C GLU A 142 -2.03 18.57 6.32
N ASN A 143 -0.92 18.50 5.58
CA ASN A 143 0.41 19.03 5.93
C ASN A 143 0.92 18.61 7.32
N GLN A 144 0.84 17.32 7.63
CA GLN A 144 1.33 16.76 8.88
C GLN A 144 2.78 16.28 8.77
N VAL A 145 3.50 16.20 9.90
CA VAL A 145 4.85 15.59 9.95
C VAL A 145 4.69 14.07 9.87
N LEU A 146 4.99 13.52 8.71
CA LEU A 146 4.81 12.09 8.39
C LEU A 146 6.09 11.55 7.75
N ASP A 147 6.90 10.82 8.54
CA ASP A 147 8.06 10.11 8.03
C ASP A 147 7.67 8.81 7.30
N ASN A 148 8.62 8.23 6.57
CA ASN A 148 8.37 7.04 5.76
C ASN A 148 8.01 5.80 6.59
N TYR A 149 8.58 5.64 7.79
CA TYR A 149 8.26 4.51 8.67
C TYR A 149 6.82 4.61 9.18
N LYS A 150 6.42 5.78 9.64
CA LYS A 150 5.06 6.06 10.08
C LYS A 150 4.07 5.89 8.93
N LEU A 151 4.41 6.38 7.74
CA LEU A 151 3.63 6.20 6.52
C LEU A 151 3.40 4.70 6.21
N ALA A 152 4.46 3.88 6.28
CA ALA A 152 4.36 2.44 6.08
C ALA A 152 3.47 1.77 7.14
N LYS A 153 3.57 2.19 8.40
CA LYS A 153 2.72 1.69 9.49
C LYS A 153 1.25 2.04 9.31
N LEU A 154 0.93 3.24 8.84
CA LEU A 154 -0.43 3.64 8.53
C LEU A 154 -1.00 2.81 7.36
N ALA A 155 -0.22 2.57 6.32
CA ALA A 155 -0.61 1.70 5.21
C ALA A 155 -0.86 0.25 5.68
N GLN A 156 0.00 -0.31 6.53
CA GLN A 156 -0.22 -1.62 7.13
C GLN A 156 -1.53 -1.69 7.95
N LYS A 157 -1.87 -0.61 8.69
CA LYS A 157 -3.16 -0.54 9.41
C LYS A 157 -4.37 -0.58 8.45
N ILE A 158 -4.26 0.00 7.25
CA ILE A 158 -5.32 -0.09 6.23
C ILE A 158 -5.53 -1.55 5.83
N GLU A 159 -4.45 -2.28 5.48
CA GLU A 159 -4.52 -3.70 5.12
C GLU A 159 -5.15 -4.54 6.24
N HIS A 160 -4.75 -4.32 7.49
CA HIS A 160 -5.25 -5.10 8.63
C HIS A 160 -6.72 -4.82 8.94
N ASN A 161 -7.09 -3.55 9.05
CA ASN A 161 -8.37 -3.13 9.64
C ASN A 161 -9.50 -2.97 8.61
N PHE A 162 -9.17 -2.68 7.35
CA PHE A 162 -10.16 -2.39 6.30
C PHE A 162 -10.16 -3.44 5.19
N ILE A 163 -9.01 -4.02 4.88
CA ILE A 163 -8.87 -4.99 3.81
C ILE A 163 -8.90 -6.43 4.34
N GLY A 164 -8.48 -6.64 5.60
CA GLY A 164 -8.48 -7.94 6.27
C GLY A 164 -7.31 -8.84 5.89
N THR A 165 -6.17 -8.26 5.46
CA THR A 165 -4.95 -8.99 5.12
C THR A 165 -3.93 -8.87 6.26
N MET A 166 -3.50 -9.97 6.85
CA MET A 166 -2.53 -10.01 7.95
C MET A 166 -1.08 -9.90 7.43
N CYS A 167 -0.78 -8.85 6.66
CA CYS A 167 0.55 -8.67 6.05
C CYS A 167 1.61 -8.22 7.07
N GLY A 168 2.89 -8.56 6.77
CA GLY A 168 4.04 -7.94 7.40
C GLY A 168 4.23 -6.49 6.95
N LEU A 169 5.39 -5.90 7.21
CA LEU A 169 5.68 -4.49 6.92
C LEU A 169 6.53 -4.31 5.65
N MET A 170 7.02 -5.39 5.04
CA MET A 170 7.97 -5.35 3.93
C MET A 170 7.49 -4.47 2.77
N ASP A 171 6.28 -4.70 2.31
CA ASP A 171 5.72 -4.05 1.12
C ASP A 171 5.61 -2.55 1.33
N GLN A 172 4.98 -2.15 2.42
CA GLN A 172 4.77 -0.75 2.76
C GLN A 172 6.10 -0.02 3.01
N MET A 173 7.09 -0.69 3.63
CA MET A 173 8.41 -0.07 3.87
C MET A 173 9.15 0.20 2.58
N VAL A 174 9.30 -0.77 1.69
CA VAL A 174 10.03 -0.55 0.45
C VAL A 174 9.32 0.43 -0.48
N ILE A 175 7.99 0.46 -0.48
CA ILE A 175 7.20 1.40 -1.29
C ILE A 175 7.28 2.83 -0.74
N SER A 176 7.37 2.99 0.58
CA SER A 176 7.48 4.31 1.22
C SER A 176 8.87 4.91 1.19
N SER A 177 9.93 4.08 1.28
CA SER A 177 11.31 4.55 1.50
C SER A 177 12.38 3.90 0.62
N GLY A 178 11.99 2.99 -0.29
CA GLY A 178 12.93 2.36 -1.20
C GLY A 178 13.54 3.35 -2.20
N GLU A 179 14.81 3.16 -2.51
CA GLU A 179 15.55 3.97 -3.47
C GLU A 179 15.66 3.26 -4.82
N ASN A 180 15.58 4.03 -5.90
CA ASN A 180 15.77 3.49 -7.26
C ASN A 180 17.14 2.79 -7.40
N GLU A 181 17.16 1.68 -8.14
CA GLU A 181 18.37 0.87 -8.41
C GLU A 181 19.04 0.28 -7.15
N LYS A 182 18.32 0.25 -6.03
CA LYS A 182 18.78 -0.39 -4.79
C LYS A 182 17.77 -1.41 -4.29
N ALA A 183 18.28 -2.47 -3.68
CA ALA A 183 17.49 -3.35 -2.84
C ALA A 183 17.53 -2.84 -1.39
N MET A 184 16.44 -2.98 -0.69
CA MET A 184 16.32 -2.65 0.73
C MET A 184 16.56 -3.92 1.55
N PHE A 185 17.72 -4.08 2.18
CA PHE A 185 17.89 -5.10 3.20
C PHE A 185 17.23 -4.60 4.49
N PHE A 186 16.13 -5.25 4.88
CA PHE A 186 15.28 -4.78 5.95
C PHE A 186 15.10 -5.87 7.02
N ASP A 187 15.52 -5.54 8.25
CA ASP A 187 15.23 -6.32 9.44
C ASP A 187 13.86 -5.92 9.99
N THR A 188 12.85 -6.73 9.75
CA THR A 188 11.48 -6.41 10.13
C THR A 188 11.25 -6.48 11.65
N LYS A 189 12.16 -7.08 12.41
CA LYS A 189 12.13 -7.14 13.88
C LYS A 189 12.56 -5.81 14.50
N ASN A 190 13.69 -5.28 14.04
CA ASN A 190 14.33 -4.12 14.64
C ASN A 190 14.06 -2.82 13.88
N GLY A 191 13.47 -2.89 12.68
CA GLY A 191 13.23 -1.75 11.82
C GLY A 191 14.48 -1.23 11.09
N ASN A 192 15.61 -1.92 11.18
CA ASN A 192 16.85 -1.50 10.55
C ASN A 192 16.80 -1.70 9.04
N ILE A 193 17.26 -0.69 8.30
CA ILE A 193 17.29 -0.69 6.83
C ILE A 193 18.73 -0.42 6.37
N GLU A 194 19.18 -1.22 5.39
CA GLU A 194 20.38 -0.99 4.64
C GLU A 194 20.03 -1.01 3.13
N ASN A 195 20.42 0.04 2.41
CA ASN A 195 20.21 0.11 0.97
C ASN A 195 21.42 -0.47 0.24
N VAL A 196 21.21 -1.57 -0.47
CA VAL A 196 22.24 -2.33 -1.21
C VAL A 196 22.11 -2.01 -2.69
N SER A 197 23.18 -1.54 -3.33
CA SER A 197 23.18 -1.26 -4.76
C SER A 197 23.00 -2.54 -5.58
N LEU A 198 22.10 -2.50 -6.55
CA LEU A 198 21.93 -3.60 -7.50
C LEU A 198 23.10 -3.64 -8.49
N PHE A 199 23.35 -4.82 -9.06
CA PHE A 199 24.45 -5.02 -10.00
C PHE A 199 24.27 -4.19 -11.29
N LYS A 200 25.18 -3.26 -11.56
CA LYS A 200 25.11 -2.32 -12.71
C LYS A 200 24.99 -3.02 -14.08
N ASN A 201 25.55 -4.21 -14.22
CA ASN A 201 25.59 -4.95 -15.49
C ASN A 201 24.56 -6.09 -15.57
N HIS A 202 23.59 -6.13 -14.65
CA HIS A 202 22.56 -7.15 -14.60
C HIS A 202 21.19 -6.50 -14.61
N LYS A 203 20.21 -7.24 -15.11
CA LYS A 203 18.79 -6.84 -15.08
C LYS A 203 17.98 -7.96 -14.44
N PHE A 204 17.01 -7.59 -13.63
CA PHE A 204 16.01 -8.55 -13.14
C PHE A 204 14.88 -8.63 -14.16
N LEU A 205 14.57 -9.86 -14.58
CA LEU A 205 13.39 -10.14 -15.39
C LEU A 205 12.27 -10.64 -14.48
N ILE A 206 11.16 -9.91 -14.46
CA ILE A 206 9.97 -10.28 -13.71
C ILE A 206 9.00 -10.94 -14.67
N ILE A 207 8.66 -12.22 -14.40
CA ILE A 207 7.78 -13.00 -15.26
C ILE A 207 6.52 -13.34 -14.47
N HIS A 208 5.35 -12.97 -15.02
CA HIS A 208 4.06 -13.34 -14.45
C HIS A 208 3.80 -14.84 -14.75
N SER A 209 3.51 -15.63 -13.71
CA SER A 209 3.31 -17.09 -13.83
C SER A 209 2.00 -17.48 -14.53
N GLY A 210 1.11 -16.55 -14.82
CA GLY A 210 -0.24 -16.81 -15.34
C GLY A 210 -1.24 -17.27 -14.26
N SER A 211 -0.81 -17.43 -13.03
CA SER A 211 -1.68 -17.85 -11.91
C SER A 211 -2.53 -16.67 -11.41
N THR A 212 -3.84 -16.86 -11.31
CA THR A 212 -4.75 -15.85 -10.74
C THR A 212 -4.79 -15.95 -9.21
N ARG A 213 -4.76 -14.80 -8.53
CA ARG A 213 -4.72 -14.71 -7.06
C ARG A 213 -6.10 -14.72 -6.38
N THR A 214 -7.13 -15.27 -6.98
CA THR A 214 -8.52 -15.25 -6.46
C THR A 214 -8.72 -15.89 -5.08
N LEU A 215 -7.79 -16.73 -4.61
CA LEU A 215 -7.82 -17.35 -3.28
C LEU A 215 -6.68 -16.87 -2.35
N SER A 216 -5.89 -15.88 -2.77
CA SER A 216 -4.62 -15.55 -2.10
C SER A 216 -4.78 -14.95 -0.71
N LYS A 217 -5.80 -14.12 -0.45
CA LYS A 217 -6.03 -13.54 0.89
C LYS A 217 -6.24 -14.62 1.95
N SER A 218 -7.11 -15.60 1.68
CA SER A 218 -7.40 -16.67 2.64
C SER A 218 -6.19 -17.56 2.88
N LEU A 219 -5.43 -17.91 1.83
CA LEU A 219 -4.22 -18.74 1.95
C LEU A 219 -3.08 -17.98 2.63
N TYR A 220 -2.91 -16.70 2.34
CA TYR A 220 -1.90 -15.87 3.01
C TYR A 220 -2.19 -15.76 4.51
N ASN A 221 -3.41 -15.41 4.89
CA ASN A 221 -3.82 -15.33 6.28
C ASN A 221 -3.71 -16.70 6.99
N LEU A 222 -4.00 -17.80 6.28
CA LEU A 222 -3.80 -19.15 6.79
C LEU A 222 -2.32 -19.42 7.11
N ARG A 223 -1.38 -19.04 6.22
CA ARG A 223 0.07 -19.17 6.48
C ARG A 223 0.51 -18.35 7.69
N CYS A 224 0.01 -17.11 7.82
CA CYS A 224 0.27 -16.29 9.01
C CYS A 224 -0.23 -16.98 10.29
N GLN A 225 -1.44 -17.55 10.26
CA GLN A 225 -2.02 -18.25 11.40
C GLN A 225 -1.21 -19.51 11.76
N GLU A 226 -0.81 -20.30 10.77
CA GLU A 226 0.05 -21.49 10.98
C GLU A 226 1.40 -21.11 11.63
N CYS A 227 2.01 -19.99 11.22
CA CYS A 227 3.24 -19.48 11.83
C CYS A 227 3.01 -19.06 13.29
N LEU A 228 1.91 -18.37 13.58
CA LEU A 228 1.53 -18.01 14.94
C LEU A 228 1.30 -19.24 15.83
N ASP A 229 0.63 -20.26 15.31
CA ASP A 229 0.37 -21.48 16.06
C ASP A 229 1.65 -22.32 16.28
N ALA A 230 2.56 -22.31 15.32
CA ALA A 230 3.88 -22.93 15.48
C ALA A 230 4.70 -22.22 16.55
N SER A 231 4.72 -20.87 16.54
CA SER A 231 5.42 -20.07 17.57
C SER A 231 4.87 -20.33 18.96
N LYS A 232 3.54 -20.42 19.12
CA LYS A 232 2.90 -20.79 20.38
C LYS A 232 3.33 -22.18 20.87
N LYS A 233 3.35 -23.19 19.97
CA LYS A 233 3.77 -24.55 20.30
C LYS A 233 5.25 -24.65 20.73
N LEU A 234 6.11 -23.81 20.13
CA LEU A 234 7.53 -23.71 20.46
C LEU A 234 7.81 -22.80 21.68
N ASN A 235 6.78 -22.14 22.21
CA ASN A 235 6.90 -21.16 23.30
C ASN A 235 7.91 -20.03 22.99
N ILE A 236 7.88 -19.52 21.75
CA ILE A 236 8.67 -18.39 21.25
C ILE A 236 7.74 -17.28 20.77
N GLN A 237 8.25 -16.03 20.71
CA GLN A 237 7.42 -14.91 20.25
C GLN A 237 7.14 -14.98 18.75
N ASN A 238 8.10 -15.44 17.96
CA ASN A 238 8.00 -15.55 16.52
C ASN A 238 8.99 -16.59 15.97
N LEU A 239 8.77 -17.08 14.74
CA LEU A 239 9.56 -18.13 14.15
C LEU A 239 11.02 -17.74 13.84
N SER A 240 11.34 -16.44 13.75
CA SER A 240 12.74 -16.00 13.57
C SER A 240 13.62 -16.30 14.77
N GLU A 241 13.03 -16.61 15.94
CA GLU A 241 13.75 -16.99 17.17
C GLU A 241 13.97 -18.51 17.30
N ALA A 242 13.42 -19.30 16.39
CA ALA A 242 13.57 -20.75 16.43
C ALA A 242 15.03 -21.14 16.12
N ASN A 243 15.68 -21.76 17.09
CA ASN A 243 17.00 -22.38 16.93
C ASN A 243 16.84 -23.87 16.55
N ARG A 244 17.78 -24.39 15.76
CA ARG A 244 17.85 -25.82 15.42
C ARG A 244 18.33 -26.63 16.62
#